data_624fed9ad251c84d70299658008e8483
#
_entry.id   624fed9ad251c84d70299658008e8483
#
_cell.length_a   1.000
_cell.length_b   1.000
_cell.length_c   1.000
_cell.angle_alpha   90.00
_cell.angle_beta   90.00
_cell.angle_gamma   90.00
#
_symmetry.space_group_name_H-M   'P 1'
#
loop_
_entity.id
_entity.type
_entity.pdbx_description
1 polymer ?
#
loop_
_entity_poly.entity_id
_entity_poly.type
_entity_poly.pdbx_seq_one_letter_code
_entity_poly.pdbx_strand_id
1 'polypeptide(L)'
;MSYAIIGFGNIGQALARAFARSGIEVSVATTRDPESFASVAAAIGPTIIPKTLAEAVKADIVFLAVRFESHQDVAKALSTWQGKTIVDVTNAYGVPPEELGGQPSSKVVAQAFTGGRLVKGFNHLVAAVLDQDPAVHGGRRVVFLASDDDGAAAEIGALAENLGFSPIKLGGLSEAGLLVQARK
;
A
#
# COMPACT_ATOMS: atom_id res chain seq x y z
N MET A 1 13.86 -3.42 9.25
CA MET A 1 12.84 -3.47 8.19
C MET A 1 12.49 -2.04 7.84
N SER A 2 12.54 -1.68 6.57
CA SER A 2 12.31 -0.33 6.07
C SER A 2 11.00 -0.28 5.28
N TYR A 3 10.34 0.89 5.31
CA TYR A 3 9.03 1.10 4.71
C TYR A 3 9.05 2.25 3.71
N ALA A 4 8.28 2.13 2.65
CA ALA A 4 8.04 3.23 1.73
C ALA A 4 6.58 3.28 1.28
N ILE A 5 6.08 4.49 1.02
CA ILE A 5 4.79 4.75 0.38
C ILE A 5 5.07 5.43 -0.95
N ILE A 6 4.69 4.78 -2.04
CA ILE A 6 4.79 5.33 -3.39
C ILE A 6 3.43 5.88 -3.79
N GLY A 7 3.38 7.19 -4.03
CA GLY A 7 2.16 7.96 -4.17
C GLY A 7 1.82 8.73 -2.89
N PHE A 8 1.78 10.06 -2.97
CA PHE A 8 1.55 10.94 -1.81
C PHE A 8 0.30 11.81 -1.99
N GLY A 9 -0.73 11.19 -2.60
CA GLY A 9 -2.09 11.72 -2.65
C GLY A 9 -2.85 11.46 -1.33
N ASN A 10 -4.18 11.57 -1.36
CA ASN A 10 -5.00 11.43 -0.15
C ASN A 10 -4.78 10.11 0.60
N ILE A 11 -4.70 8.97 -0.10
CA ILE A 11 -4.45 7.65 0.50
C ILE A 11 -3.02 7.56 1.05
N GLY A 12 -2.01 7.99 0.27
CA GLY A 12 -0.61 7.96 0.70
C GLY A 12 -0.37 8.82 1.94
N GLN A 13 -0.98 10.01 2.01
CA GLN A 13 -0.91 10.88 3.19
C GLN A 13 -1.65 10.27 4.40
N ALA A 14 -2.80 9.62 4.19
CA ALA A 14 -3.52 8.94 5.26
C ALA A 14 -2.70 7.78 5.85
N LEU A 15 -2.06 6.98 4.99
CA LEU A 15 -1.10 5.95 5.43
C LEU A 15 0.07 6.58 6.19
N ALA A 16 0.69 7.63 5.65
CA ALA A 16 1.80 8.32 6.31
C ALA A 16 1.41 8.80 7.72
N ARG A 17 0.20 9.34 7.90
CA ARG A 17 -0.30 9.71 9.24
C ARG A 17 -0.48 8.51 10.17
N ALA A 18 -0.90 7.34 9.65
CA ALA A 18 -0.94 6.11 10.45
C ALA A 18 0.47 5.70 10.93
N PHE A 19 1.48 5.77 10.06
CA PHE A 19 2.87 5.55 10.43
C PHE A 19 3.36 6.56 11.46
N ALA A 20 3.08 7.84 11.25
CA ALA A 20 3.48 8.91 12.17
C ALA A 20 2.85 8.74 13.56
N ARG A 21 1.56 8.39 13.65
CA ARG A 21 0.89 8.12 14.94
C ARG A 21 1.55 6.98 15.71
N SER A 22 2.09 6.01 15.00
CA SER A 22 2.78 4.85 15.60
C SER A 22 4.28 5.07 15.83
N GLY A 23 4.80 6.26 15.48
CA GLY A 23 6.23 6.58 15.61
C GLY A 23 7.13 5.77 14.68
N ILE A 24 6.58 5.21 13.60
CA ILE A 24 7.32 4.38 12.64
C ILE A 24 7.78 5.25 11.48
N GLU A 25 9.08 5.20 11.18
CA GLU A 25 9.65 5.91 10.04
C GLU A 25 9.20 5.27 8.73
N VAL A 26 8.80 6.12 7.77
CA VAL A 26 8.44 5.69 6.42
C VAL A 26 8.91 6.70 5.38
N SER A 27 9.53 6.20 4.32
CA SER A 27 9.88 7.02 3.16
C SER A 27 8.64 7.26 2.31
N VAL A 28 8.49 8.47 1.78
CA VAL A 28 7.40 8.81 0.85
C VAL A 28 8.00 9.29 -0.47
N ALA A 29 7.45 8.84 -1.58
CA ALA A 29 7.92 9.22 -2.91
C ALA A 29 6.76 9.40 -3.90
N THR A 30 7.00 10.23 -4.90
CA THR A 30 6.14 10.45 -6.06
C THR A 30 7.00 10.51 -7.32
N THR A 31 6.41 10.82 -8.47
CA THR A 31 7.15 11.14 -9.70
C THR A 31 7.78 12.54 -9.68
N ARG A 32 7.46 13.36 -8.66
CA ARG A 32 7.99 14.71 -8.48
C ARG A 32 9.21 14.70 -7.56
N ASP A 33 9.99 15.77 -7.61
CA ASP A 33 11.12 15.96 -6.70
C ASP A 33 10.66 15.99 -5.23
N PRO A 34 11.42 15.39 -4.30
CA PRO A 34 11.09 15.33 -2.87
C PRO A 34 10.82 16.71 -2.24
N GLU A 35 11.53 17.74 -2.68
CA GLU A 35 11.36 19.11 -2.20
C GLU A 35 9.94 19.66 -2.44
N SER A 36 9.28 19.22 -3.53
CA SER A 36 7.94 19.69 -3.90
C SER A 36 6.83 19.26 -2.92
N PHE A 37 7.06 18.27 -2.08
CA PHE A 37 6.12 17.78 -1.08
C PHE A 37 6.72 17.66 0.33
N ALA A 38 7.95 18.13 0.52
CA ALA A 38 8.65 18.08 1.81
C ALA A 38 7.89 18.80 2.92
N SER A 39 7.27 19.95 2.63
CA SER A 39 6.46 20.69 3.59
C SER A 39 5.23 19.92 4.05
N VAL A 40 4.59 19.18 3.15
CA VAL A 40 3.44 18.33 3.48
C VAL A 40 3.88 17.14 4.33
N ALA A 41 5.00 16.52 4.01
CA ALA A 41 5.56 15.42 4.80
C ALA A 41 5.94 15.89 6.21
N ALA A 42 6.62 17.03 6.33
CA ALA A 42 7.01 17.63 7.62
C ALA A 42 5.79 17.99 8.49
N ALA A 43 4.71 18.46 7.88
CA ALA A 43 3.45 18.74 8.58
C ALA A 43 2.76 17.50 9.14
N ILE A 44 2.99 16.31 8.56
CA ILE A 44 2.48 15.04 9.07
C ILE A 44 3.31 14.58 10.28
N GLY A 45 4.63 14.66 10.20
CA GLY A 45 5.49 14.30 11.30
C GLY A 45 6.96 14.06 10.91
N PRO A 46 7.87 14.06 11.87
CA PRO A 46 9.31 13.93 11.63
C PRO A 46 9.71 12.51 11.13
N THR A 47 8.85 11.53 11.26
CA THR A 47 9.09 10.15 10.78
C THR A 47 8.75 9.96 9.30
N ILE A 48 8.21 10.98 8.63
CA ILE A 48 7.81 10.94 7.23
C ILE A 48 8.92 11.55 6.38
N ILE A 49 9.66 10.72 5.67
CA ILE A 49 10.90 11.11 4.99
C ILE A 49 10.67 11.20 3.47
N PRO A 50 10.64 12.40 2.88
CA PRO A 50 10.57 12.55 1.43
C PRO A 50 11.82 11.98 0.77
N LYS A 51 11.63 11.17 -0.26
CA LYS A 51 12.69 10.57 -1.07
C LYS A 51 12.33 10.57 -2.54
N THR A 52 13.35 10.39 -3.38
CA THR A 52 13.11 10.06 -4.79
C THR A 52 12.50 8.67 -4.92
N LEU A 53 11.83 8.39 -6.03
CA LEU A 53 11.29 7.05 -6.31
C LEU A 53 12.40 5.99 -6.27
N ALA A 54 13.57 6.28 -6.88
CA ALA A 54 14.71 5.37 -6.93
C ALA A 54 15.29 5.01 -5.55
N GLU A 55 15.16 5.89 -4.57
CA GLU A 55 15.56 5.63 -3.19
C GLU A 55 14.47 4.89 -2.42
N ALA A 56 13.22 5.31 -2.55
CA ALA A 56 12.10 4.75 -1.82
C ALA A 56 11.83 3.28 -2.16
N VAL A 57 11.95 2.88 -3.44
CA VAL A 57 11.75 1.49 -3.86
C VAL A 57 12.79 0.51 -3.31
N LYS A 58 13.87 1.01 -2.68
CA LYS A 58 14.85 0.16 -1.99
C LYS A 58 14.35 -0.39 -0.66
N ALA A 59 13.26 0.15 -0.11
CA ALA A 59 12.66 -0.33 1.13
C ALA A 59 12.25 -1.81 1.05
N ASP A 60 12.20 -2.48 2.20
CA ASP A 60 11.81 -3.89 2.30
C ASP A 60 10.31 -4.07 2.00
N ILE A 61 9.49 -3.14 2.48
CA ILE A 61 8.03 -3.11 2.29
C ILE A 61 7.65 -1.81 1.59
N VAL A 62 6.95 -1.94 0.46
CA VAL A 62 6.54 -0.82 -0.39
C VAL A 62 5.02 -0.79 -0.52
N PHE A 63 4.38 0.26 0.00
CA PHE A 63 2.97 0.55 -0.19
C PHE A 63 2.76 1.25 -1.54
N LEU A 64 1.94 0.65 -2.39
CA LEU A 64 1.61 1.17 -3.71
C LEU A 64 0.32 1.99 -3.62
N ALA A 65 0.43 3.28 -3.32
CA ALA A 65 -0.69 4.22 -3.15
C ALA A 65 -0.86 5.16 -4.35
N VAL A 66 -0.67 4.63 -5.54
CA VAL A 66 -0.82 5.31 -6.84
C VAL A 66 -2.17 4.97 -7.48
N ARG A 67 -2.48 5.60 -8.60
CA ARG A 67 -3.58 5.14 -9.45
C ARG A 67 -3.23 3.77 -10.04
N PHE A 68 -4.25 2.93 -10.27
CA PHE A 68 -4.05 1.59 -10.81
C PHE A 68 -3.21 1.61 -12.10
N GLU A 69 -3.48 2.52 -13.02
CA GLU A 69 -2.78 2.63 -14.31
C GLU A 69 -1.27 2.92 -14.15
N SER A 70 -0.88 3.51 -13.03
CA SER A 70 0.52 3.88 -12.76
C SER A 70 1.35 2.76 -12.13
N HIS A 71 0.76 1.62 -11.78
CA HIS A 71 1.50 0.55 -11.08
C HIS A 71 2.67 -0.01 -11.91
N GLN A 72 2.48 -0.10 -13.23
CA GLN A 72 3.53 -0.60 -14.12
C GLN A 72 4.76 0.33 -14.16
N ASP A 73 4.57 1.64 -14.08
CA ASP A 73 5.68 2.59 -14.09
C ASP A 73 6.48 2.51 -12.78
N VAL A 74 5.80 2.27 -11.65
CA VAL A 74 6.48 1.98 -10.39
C VAL A 74 7.23 0.65 -10.47
N ALA A 75 6.63 -0.38 -11.05
CA ALA A 75 7.27 -1.70 -11.18
C ALA A 75 8.57 -1.65 -11.99
N LYS A 76 8.65 -0.80 -13.02
CA LYS A 76 9.85 -0.58 -13.85
C LYS A 76 11.01 0.08 -13.09
N ALA A 77 10.78 0.65 -11.91
CA ALA A 77 11.84 1.30 -11.12
C ALA A 77 12.92 0.32 -10.63
N LEU A 78 12.62 -0.99 -10.61
CA LEU A 78 13.58 -2.05 -10.31
C LEU A 78 13.49 -3.15 -11.38
N SER A 79 14.63 -3.75 -11.70
CA SER A 79 14.68 -4.93 -12.59
C SER A 79 14.09 -6.19 -11.95
N THR A 80 14.10 -6.26 -10.62
CA THR A 80 13.51 -7.34 -9.83
C THR A 80 13.05 -6.81 -8.47
N TRP A 81 11.96 -7.36 -7.97
CA TRP A 81 11.40 -7.06 -6.66
C TRP A 81 11.63 -8.20 -5.65
N GLN A 82 12.55 -9.12 -5.99
CA GLN A 82 12.87 -10.24 -5.13
C GLN A 82 13.26 -9.80 -3.71
N GLY A 83 12.71 -10.48 -2.70
CA GLY A 83 12.94 -10.17 -1.29
C GLY A 83 12.11 -9.00 -0.76
N LYS A 84 11.27 -8.37 -1.58
CA LYS A 84 10.41 -7.24 -1.15
C LYS A 84 8.95 -7.67 -1.03
N THR A 85 8.25 -7.01 -0.11
CA THR A 85 6.79 -7.12 0.02
C THR A 85 6.14 -5.85 -0.53
N ILE A 86 5.21 -6.02 -1.46
CA ILE A 86 4.44 -4.93 -2.06
C ILE A 86 3.03 -4.95 -1.47
N VAL A 87 2.62 -3.88 -0.81
CA VAL A 87 1.25 -3.70 -0.33
C VAL A 87 0.47 -2.93 -1.38
N ASP A 88 -0.39 -3.63 -2.10
CA ASP A 88 -1.23 -3.04 -3.14
C ASP A 88 -2.46 -2.37 -2.52
N VAL A 89 -2.44 -1.05 -2.48
CA VAL A 89 -3.53 -0.20 -1.98
C VAL A 89 -4.37 0.38 -3.12
N THR A 90 -4.08 0.00 -4.37
CA THR A 90 -4.76 0.52 -5.56
C THR A 90 -6.19 -0.04 -5.70
N ASN A 91 -7.00 0.64 -6.49
CA ASN A 91 -8.27 0.15 -6.97
C ASN A 91 -8.37 0.44 -8.48
N ALA A 92 -8.79 -0.56 -9.27
CA ALA A 92 -8.96 -0.43 -10.72
C ALA A 92 -10.30 0.21 -11.07
N TYR A 93 -10.55 1.43 -10.58
CA TYR A 93 -11.78 2.17 -10.87
C TYR A 93 -11.87 2.49 -12.37
N GLY A 94 -13.00 2.13 -12.98
CA GLY A 94 -13.28 2.43 -14.38
C GLY A 94 -12.51 1.57 -15.38
N VAL A 95 -11.70 0.62 -14.92
CA VAL A 95 -10.99 -0.33 -15.80
C VAL A 95 -11.95 -1.48 -16.16
N PRO A 96 -12.24 -1.70 -17.44
CA PRO A 96 -13.09 -2.79 -17.88
C PRO A 96 -12.49 -4.17 -17.49
N PRO A 97 -13.32 -5.15 -17.10
CA PRO A 97 -12.85 -6.50 -16.76
C PRO A 97 -12.00 -7.15 -17.86
N GLU A 98 -12.28 -6.85 -19.13
CA GLU A 98 -11.54 -7.36 -20.29
C GLU A 98 -10.08 -6.89 -20.28
N GLU A 99 -9.82 -5.66 -19.84
CA GLU A 99 -8.46 -5.12 -19.73
C GLU A 99 -7.68 -5.77 -18.57
N LEU A 100 -8.37 -6.33 -17.59
CA LEU A 100 -7.78 -7.14 -16.52
C LEU A 100 -7.60 -8.60 -16.92
N GLY A 101 -7.96 -8.99 -18.15
CA GLY A 101 -7.90 -10.38 -18.61
C GLY A 101 -8.76 -11.33 -17.79
N GLY A 102 -9.87 -10.85 -17.22
CA GLY A 102 -10.77 -11.63 -16.36
C GLY A 102 -10.19 -11.94 -14.97
N GLN A 103 -9.06 -11.32 -14.60
CA GLN A 103 -8.40 -11.53 -13.31
C GLN A 103 -8.74 -10.41 -12.32
N PRO A 104 -8.59 -10.64 -11.00
CA PRO A 104 -8.60 -9.56 -10.03
C PRO A 104 -7.48 -8.55 -10.31
N SER A 105 -7.72 -7.26 -10.08
CA SER A 105 -6.70 -6.21 -10.27
C SER A 105 -5.41 -6.48 -9.50
N SER A 106 -5.50 -7.08 -8.32
CA SER A 106 -4.34 -7.47 -7.51
C SER A 106 -3.44 -8.52 -8.19
N LYS A 107 -4.01 -9.42 -9.00
CA LYS A 107 -3.21 -10.37 -9.80
C LYS A 107 -2.46 -9.67 -10.91
N VAL A 108 -3.09 -8.70 -11.56
CA VAL A 108 -2.44 -7.87 -12.60
C VAL A 108 -1.29 -7.08 -12.00
N VAL A 109 -1.49 -6.48 -10.83
CA VAL A 109 -0.41 -5.78 -10.10
C VAL A 109 0.71 -6.75 -9.73
N ALA A 110 0.39 -7.93 -9.18
CA ALA A 110 1.40 -8.92 -8.79
C ALA A 110 2.30 -9.34 -9.95
N GLN A 111 1.75 -9.50 -11.15
CA GLN A 111 2.51 -9.84 -12.36
C GLN A 111 3.53 -8.78 -12.76
N ALA A 112 3.24 -7.50 -12.51
CA ALA A 112 4.16 -6.40 -12.81
C ALA A 112 5.37 -6.36 -11.87
N PHE A 113 5.21 -6.77 -10.60
CA PHE A 113 6.27 -6.73 -9.58
C PHE A 113 7.02 -8.06 -9.50
N THR A 114 7.73 -8.43 -10.56
CA THR A 114 8.41 -9.72 -10.72
C THR A 114 9.33 -10.05 -9.55
N GLY A 115 9.10 -11.21 -8.92
CA GLY A 115 9.89 -11.71 -7.79
C GLY A 115 9.46 -11.13 -6.42
N GLY A 116 8.59 -10.13 -6.40
CA GLY A 116 8.04 -9.57 -5.18
C GLY A 116 6.88 -10.39 -4.62
N ARG A 117 6.64 -10.27 -3.32
CA ARG A 117 5.48 -10.85 -2.64
C ARG A 117 4.39 -9.78 -2.52
N LEU A 118 3.21 -10.01 -3.10
CA LEU A 118 2.13 -9.04 -3.08
C LEU A 118 1.12 -9.33 -1.97
N VAL A 119 0.76 -8.28 -1.25
CA VAL A 119 -0.37 -8.27 -0.30
C VAL A 119 -1.35 -7.18 -0.73
N LYS A 120 -2.56 -7.55 -1.11
CA LYS A 120 -3.67 -6.63 -1.31
C LYS A 120 -4.20 -6.22 0.05
N GLY A 121 -4.25 -4.92 0.35
CA GLY A 121 -4.73 -4.45 1.65
C GLY A 121 -4.95 -2.94 1.71
N PHE A 122 -5.67 -2.48 2.72
CA PHE A 122 -6.00 -1.07 2.99
C PHE A 122 -6.86 -0.38 1.91
N ASN A 123 -7.02 -0.96 0.75
CA ASN A 123 -7.69 -0.38 -0.43
C ASN A 123 -9.21 -0.20 -0.26
N HIS A 124 -9.83 -0.88 0.71
CA HIS A 124 -11.26 -0.81 1.00
C HIS A 124 -11.64 0.35 1.93
N LEU A 125 -10.66 1.02 2.54
CA LEU A 125 -10.85 2.20 3.37
C LEU A 125 -10.67 3.47 2.52
N VAL A 126 -11.67 4.35 2.53
CA VAL A 126 -11.51 5.68 1.92
C VAL A 126 -10.51 6.51 2.73
N ALA A 127 -9.84 7.45 2.10
CA ALA A 127 -8.77 8.24 2.72
C ALA A 127 -9.18 8.88 4.05
N ALA A 128 -10.38 9.48 4.11
CA ALA A 128 -10.89 10.12 5.31
C ALA A 128 -11.10 9.16 6.50
N VAL A 129 -11.33 7.89 6.22
CA VAL A 129 -11.48 6.84 7.24
C VAL A 129 -10.12 6.27 7.63
N LEU A 130 -9.23 6.07 6.67
CA LEU A 130 -7.86 5.59 6.89
C LEU A 130 -7.03 6.60 7.70
N ASP A 131 -7.32 7.88 7.55
CA ASP A 131 -6.67 8.99 8.26
C ASP A 131 -7.02 9.08 9.76
N GLN A 132 -8.17 8.54 10.15
CA GLN A 132 -8.63 8.58 11.55
C GLN A 132 -7.84 7.61 12.43
N ASP A 133 -7.87 7.86 13.74
CA ASP A 133 -7.42 6.87 14.72
C ASP A 133 -8.20 5.56 14.49
N PRO A 134 -7.52 4.42 14.31
CA PRO A 134 -8.19 3.15 14.12
C PRO A 134 -8.91 2.63 15.36
N ALA A 135 -8.62 3.17 16.55
CA ALA A 135 -9.36 2.85 17.77
C ALA A 135 -10.76 3.48 17.72
N VAL A 136 -11.80 2.64 17.68
CA VAL A 136 -13.20 3.08 17.52
C VAL A 136 -14.09 2.33 18.51
N HIS A 137 -14.79 3.06 19.40
CA HIS A 137 -15.80 2.51 20.32
C HIS A 137 -15.33 1.26 21.11
N GLY A 138 -14.08 1.25 21.57
CA GLY A 138 -13.51 0.12 22.34
C GLY A 138 -13.01 -1.04 21.47
N GLY A 139 -13.09 -0.93 20.14
CA GLY A 139 -12.55 -1.86 19.16
C GLY A 139 -11.47 -1.22 18.28
N ARG A 140 -11.06 -1.94 17.26
CA ARG A 140 -10.11 -1.48 16.24
C ARG A 140 -10.72 -1.59 14.85
N ARG A 141 -10.42 -0.62 14.00
CA ARG A 141 -10.83 -0.66 12.60
C ARG A 141 -10.18 -1.83 11.88
N VAL A 142 -11.00 -2.61 11.19
CA VAL A 142 -10.53 -3.78 10.43
C VAL A 142 -9.85 -3.34 9.14
N VAL A 143 -8.75 -4.02 8.81
CA VAL A 143 -8.16 -4.03 7.46
C VAL A 143 -8.14 -5.46 6.94
N PHE A 144 -8.68 -5.64 5.72
CA PHE A 144 -8.66 -6.93 5.04
C PHE A 144 -7.37 -7.08 4.25
N LEU A 145 -6.79 -8.28 4.30
CA LEU A 145 -5.55 -8.64 3.59
C LEU A 145 -5.79 -9.88 2.73
N ALA A 146 -5.29 -9.85 1.50
CA ALA A 146 -5.26 -11.00 0.61
C ALA A 146 -3.86 -11.17 0.02
N SER A 147 -3.32 -12.38 0.02
CA SER A 147 -2.01 -12.69 -0.53
C SER A 147 -1.91 -14.17 -0.86
N ASP A 148 -1.16 -14.49 -1.90
CA ASP A 148 -0.77 -15.87 -2.21
C ASP A 148 0.45 -16.33 -1.37
N ASP A 149 1.09 -15.41 -0.63
CA ASP A 149 2.22 -15.67 0.27
C ASP A 149 1.79 -15.47 1.73
N ASP A 150 1.76 -16.56 2.50
CA ASP A 150 1.34 -16.55 3.90
C ASP A 150 2.28 -15.74 4.80
N GLY A 151 3.59 -15.79 4.51
CA GLY A 151 4.60 -15.03 5.25
C GLY A 151 4.43 -13.52 5.05
N ALA A 152 4.21 -13.09 3.80
CA ALA A 152 3.93 -11.69 3.49
C ALA A 152 2.62 -11.22 4.13
N ALA A 153 1.57 -12.05 4.08
CA ALA A 153 0.30 -11.71 4.74
C ALA A 153 0.46 -11.55 6.26
N ALA A 154 1.23 -12.43 6.89
CA ALA A 154 1.53 -12.34 8.33
C ALA A 154 2.39 -11.10 8.67
N GLU A 155 3.40 -10.81 7.85
CA GLU A 155 4.26 -9.62 7.98
C GLU A 155 3.45 -8.32 7.92
N ILE A 156 2.57 -8.19 6.94
CA ILE A 156 1.71 -7.00 6.81
C ILE A 156 0.60 -6.98 7.87
N GLY A 157 0.12 -8.15 8.31
CA GLY A 157 -0.79 -8.25 9.45
C GLY A 157 -0.17 -7.68 10.72
N ALA A 158 1.04 -8.08 11.08
CA ALA A 158 1.76 -7.56 12.23
C ALA A 158 2.02 -6.05 12.13
N LEU A 159 2.37 -5.56 10.93
CA LEU A 159 2.50 -4.11 10.69
C LEU A 159 1.15 -3.39 10.90
N ALA A 160 0.05 -3.93 10.36
CA ALA A 160 -1.27 -3.35 10.53
C ALA A 160 -1.67 -3.25 12.02
N GLU A 161 -1.36 -4.27 12.83
CA GLU A 161 -1.55 -4.24 14.28
C GLU A 161 -0.73 -3.14 14.95
N ASN A 162 0.54 -2.97 14.55
CA ASN A 162 1.42 -1.91 15.05
C ASN A 162 0.91 -0.51 14.66
N LEU A 163 0.24 -0.39 13.52
CA LEU A 163 -0.45 0.83 13.07
C LEU A 163 -1.81 1.04 13.77
N GLY A 164 -2.22 0.13 14.65
CA GLY A 164 -3.44 0.22 15.46
C GLY A 164 -4.67 -0.43 14.84
N PHE A 165 -4.57 -1.04 13.66
CA PHE A 165 -5.68 -1.71 12.98
C PHE A 165 -5.87 -3.15 13.47
N SER A 166 -6.99 -3.78 13.08
CA SER A 166 -7.26 -5.21 13.26
C SER A 166 -7.20 -5.90 11.90
N PRO A 167 -6.11 -6.61 11.55
CA PRO A 167 -5.99 -7.29 10.27
C PRO A 167 -6.83 -8.56 10.23
N ILE A 168 -7.49 -8.80 9.09
CA ILE A 168 -8.18 -10.06 8.78
C ILE A 168 -7.65 -10.56 7.43
N LYS A 169 -6.97 -11.72 7.45
CA LYS A 169 -6.55 -12.40 6.24
C LYS A 169 -7.75 -13.12 5.62
N LEU A 170 -8.04 -12.82 4.36
CA LEU A 170 -9.18 -13.40 3.62
C LEU A 170 -8.79 -14.59 2.75
N GLY A 171 -7.51 -14.78 2.45
CA GLY A 171 -7.01 -15.84 1.56
C GLY A 171 -6.16 -15.31 0.42
N GLY A 172 -6.10 -16.05 -0.70
CA GLY A 172 -5.30 -15.75 -1.87
C GLY A 172 -5.81 -14.58 -2.71
N LEU A 173 -4.96 -14.10 -3.62
CA LEU A 173 -5.29 -12.97 -4.49
C LEU A 173 -6.43 -13.28 -5.47
N SER A 174 -6.60 -14.54 -5.86
CA SER A 174 -7.60 -14.93 -6.86
C SER A 174 -9.03 -14.81 -6.34
N GLU A 175 -9.30 -15.29 -5.13
CA GLU A 175 -10.64 -15.29 -4.53
C GLU A 175 -10.83 -14.06 -3.65
N ALA A 176 -9.95 -13.88 -2.67
CA ALA A 176 -10.06 -12.81 -1.69
C ALA A 176 -9.78 -11.43 -2.30
N GLY A 177 -8.91 -11.35 -3.31
CA GLY A 177 -8.67 -10.12 -4.06
C GLY A 177 -9.95 -9.54 -4.68
N LEU A 178 -10.87 -10.40 -5.14
CA LEU A 178 -12.18 -9.97 -5.66
C LEU A 178 -13.13 -9.46 -4.57
N LEU A 179 -13.04 -9.98 -3.35
CA LEU A 179 -13.90 -9.55 -2.24
C LEU A 179 -13.58 -8.13 -1.78
N VAL A 180 -12.30 -7.75 -1.83
CA VAL A 180 -11.85 -6.42 -1.42
C VAL A 180 -11.67 -5.44 -2.59
N GLN A 181 -11.80 -5.91 -3.84
CA GLN A 181 -11.73 -5.04 -5.01
C GLN A 181 -12.93 -4.10 -5.01
N ALA A 182 -12.68 -2.80 -4.98
CA ALA A 182 -13.74 -1.82 -5.11
C ALA A 182 -14.40 -1.97 -6.49
N ARG A 183 -15.69 -2.21 -6.47
CA ARG A 183 -16.57 -2.12 -7.62
C ARG A 183 -17.19 -0.73 -7.57
N LYS A 184 -17.47 -0.15 -8.75
CA LYS A 184 -18.04 1.20 -8.87
C LYS A 184 -18.94 1.59 -7.73
#